data_e2a27ccd81f0a157e05d854e28c45b9c
#
_entry.id   e2a27ccd81f0a157e05d854e28c45b9c
#
_cell.length_a   1.000
_cell.length_b   1.000
_cell.length_c   1.000
_cell.angle_alpha   90.00
_cell.angle_beta   90.00
_cell.angle_gamma   90.00
#
_symmetry.space_group_name_H-M   'P 1'
#
loop_
_entity.id
_entity.type
_entity.pdbx_description
1 polymer ?
#
loop_
_entity_poly.entity_id
_entity_poly.type
_entity_poly.pdbx_seq_one_letter_code
_entity_poly.pdbx_strand_id
1 'polypeptide(L)'
;METIKKHYFSDIGVMLGRSMRHIFRSMDTIITVTITPIAMMLLFVYVLGGAIETGTKNYVNYLLPGILLIAIASGISYTAYRLFMDMKSGIFERFHSMPIAGSSALWGHVLTSLVSNAISVVVIILVALIMGFRSSAGILSWLAVAGILAMFTLALTWIAAIAGLSAKSVDGAGAFSYPLIFLPFISSAFVPTDSMPGPVRAFAENQPVTSIVDAIRSLLAQQPVGNDIWIALSWCLGILIFAYLFAMRVYKQKAA
;
A
#
# COMPACT_ATOMS: atom_id res chain seq x y z
N MET A 1 -8.33 26.61 23.08
CA MET A 1 -8.49 25.26 22.51
C MET A 1 -9.40 25.20 21.28
N GLU A 2 -10.40 26.07 21.16
CA GLU A 2 -11.34 26.10 20.02
C GLU A 2 -10.74 26.60 18.71
N THR A 3 -9.78 27.51 18.74
CA THR A 3 -9.09 28.01 17.54
C THR A 3 -8.25 26.96 16.82
N ILE A 4 -7.67 25.99 17.54
CA ILE A 4 -6.83 24.93 16.96
C ILE A 4 -7.66 23.95 16.12
N LYS A 5 -8.90 23.64 16.52
CA LYS A 5 -9.79 22.75 15.77
C LYS A 5 -10.25 23.33 14.42
N LYS A 6 -10.38 24.66 14.32
CA LYS A 6 -10.93 25.34 13.15
C LYS A 6 -9.98 25.32 11.93
N HIS A 7 -8.67 25.18 12.17
CA HIS A 7 -7.65 25.16 11.12
C HIS A 7 -7.13 23.76 10.75
N TYR A 8 -7.46 22.71 11.55
CA TYR A 8 -6.93 21.36 11.36
C TYR A 8 -7.09 20.81 9.94
N PHE A 9 -8.29 20.90 9.35
CA PHE A 9 -8.54 20.44 7.98
C PHE A 9 -7.87 21.33 6.94
N SER A 10 -7.81 22.65 7.18
CA SER A 10 -7.10 23.59 6.32
C SER A 10 -5.60 23.30 6.31
N ASP A 11 -5.01 23.05 7.47
CA ASP A 11 -3.59 22.72 7.63
C ASP A 11 -3.22 21.42 6.92
N ILE A 12 -4.07 20.38 7.04
CA ILE A 12 -3.91 19.13 6.29
C ILE A 12 -3.97 19.38 4.78
N GLY A 13 -4.91 20.21 4.32
CA GLY A 13 -5.05 20.57 2.90
C GLY A 13 -3.84 21.30 2.34
N VAL A 14 -3.27 22.22 3.09
CA VAL A 14 -2.03 22.95 2.72
C VAL A 14 -0.84 21.99 2.66
N MET A 15 -0.69 21.10 3.66
CA MET A 15 0.37 20.11 3.69
C MET A 15 0.26 19.10 2.55
N LEU A 16 -0.96 18.64 2.26
CA LEU A 16 -1.24 17.78 1.11
C LEU A 16 -0.88 18.48 -0.21
N GLY A 17 -1.33 19.73 -0.41
CA GLY A 17 -1.04 20.50 -1.62
C GLY A 17 0.46 20.74 -1.84
N ARG A 18 1.23 20.97 -0.76
CA ARG A 18 2.69 21.07 -0.81
C ARG A 18 3.32 19.74 -1.25
N SER A 19 2.91 18.65 -0.63
CA SER A 19 3.45 17.32 -0.90
C SER A 19 3.07 16.82 -2.29
N MET A 20 1.85 17.12 -2.76
CA MET A 20 1.39 16.80 -4.11
C MET A 20 2.21 17.51 -5.17
N ARG A 21 2.46 18.82 -5.01
CA ARG A 21 3.33 19.57 -5.94
C ARG A 21 4.73 18.97 -6.03
N HIS A 22 5.24 18.42 -4.95
CA HIS A 22 6.53 17.73 -4.94
C HIS A 22 6.48 16.42 -5.73
N ILE A 23 5.41 15.62 -5.58
CA ILE A 23 5.23 14.35 -6.30
C ILE A 23 5.10 14.59 -7.81
N PHE A 24 4.26 15.54 -8.23
CA PHE A 24 4.09 15.85 -9.65
C PHE A 24 5.35 16.45 -10.29
N ARG A 25 6.26 17.04 -9.50
CA ARG A 25 7.55 17.52 -9.98
C ARG A 25 8.65 16.43 -9.98
N SER A 26 8.49 15.37 -9.23
CA SER A 26 9.41 14.23 -9.17
C SER A 26 8.73 12.98 -9.75
N MET A 27 8.47 12.99 -11.07
CA MET A 27 8.01 11.82 -11.83
C MET A 27 8.91 10.60 -11.60
N ASP A 28 10.19 10.82 -11.33
CA ASP A 28 11.18 9.79 -10.99
C ASP A 28 10.71 8.86 -9.88
N THR A 29 10.00 9.38 -8.88
CA THR A 29 9.49 8.55 -7.76
C THR A 29 8.41 7.59 -8.24
N ILE A 30 7.45 8.07 -9.03
CA ILE A 30 6.35 7.23 -9.55
C ILE A 30 6.93 6.16 -10.48
N ILE A 31 7.86 6.55 -11.35
CA ILE A 31 8.55 5.63 -12.25
C ILE A 31 9.30 4.56 -11.45
N THR A 32 10.09 4.96 -10.45
CA THR A 32 10.88 4.03 -9.63
C THR A 32 10.01 3.04 -8.87
N VAL A 33 8.87 3.48 -8.32
CA VAL A 33 7.95 2.63 -7.56
C VAL A 33 7.17 1.69 -8.47
N THR A 34 6.85 2.10 -9.71
CA THR A 34 6.03 1.29 -10.62
C THR A 34 6.85 0.38 -11.53
N ILE A 35 8.10 0.71 -11.83
CA ILE A 35 8.93 -0.06 -12.77
C ILE A 35 9.18 -1.50 -12.28
N THR A 36 9.44 -1.67 -10.99
CA THR A 36 9.70 -3.00 -10.41
C THR A 36 8.48 -3.91 -10.47
N PRO A 37 7.27 -3.52 -9.99
CA PRO A 37 6.06 -4.33 -10.14
C PRO A 37 5.70 -4.61 -11.60
N ILE A 38 5.88 -3.65 -12.51
CA ILE A 38 5.64 -3.84 -13.94
C ILE A 38 6.63 -4.85 -14.53
N ALA A 39 7.92 -4.73 -14.22
CA ALA A 39 8.93 -5.69 -14.66
C ALA A 39 8.64 -7.10 -14.13
N MET A 40 8.21 -7.23 -12.87
CA MET A 40 7.75 -8.49 -12.29
C MET A 40 6.54 -9.04 -13.04
N MET A 41 5.54 -8.20 -13.32
CA MET A 41 4.35 -8.61 -14.06
C MET A 41 4.72 -9.13 -15.47
N LEU A 42 5.62 -8.43 -16.17
CA LEU A 42 6.12 -8.87 -17.47
C LEU A 42 6.86 -10.22 -17.38
N LEU A 43 7.73 -10.37 -16.39
CA LEU A 43 8.48 -11.61 -16.16
C LEU A 43 7.53 -12.77 -15.86
N PHE A 44 6.61 -12.59 -14.92
CA PHE A 44 5.68 -13.66 -14.56
C PHE A 44 4.75 -14.05 -15.71
N VAL A 45 4.26 -13.07 -16.48
CA VAL A 45 3.32 -13.36 -17.58
C VAL A 45 4.03 -13.99 -18.78
N TYR A 46 5.13 -13.41 -19.24
CA TYR A 46 5.74 -13.83 -20.51
C TYR A 46 6.82 -14.91 -20.33
N VAL A 47 7.49 -14.97 -19.19
CA VAL A 47 8.54 -15.98 -18.95
C VAL A 47 8.00 -17.18 -18.17
N LEU A 48 7.21 -16.95 -17.13
CA LEU A 48 6.75 -18.01 -16.23
C LEU A 48 5.29 -18.44 -16.49
N GLY A 49 4.49 -17.61 -17.16
CA GLY A 49 3.05 -17.83 -17.31
C GLY A 49 2.67 -19.12 -18.06
N GLY A 50 3.56 -19.61 -18.94
CA GLY A 50 3.36 -20.90 -19.60
C GLY A 50 3.65 -22.13 -18.73
N ALA A 51 4.36 -21.95 -17.61
CA ALA A 51 4.76 -23.02 -16.71
C ALA A 51 3.87 -23.11 -15.45
N ILE A 52 3.04 -22.10 -15.20
CA ILE A 52 2.22 -22.00 -13.98
C ILE A 52 0.76 -22.32 -14.32
N GLU A 53 0.28 -23.46 -13.84
CA GLU A 53 -1.12 -23.85 -13.97
C GLU A 53 -1.98 -23.22 -12.86
N THR A 54 -2.76 -22.19 -13.24
CA THR A 54 -3.67 -21.48 -12.30
C THR A 54 -5.14 -21.77 -12.56
N GLY A 55 -5.44 -22.63 -13.54
CA GLY A 55 -6.84 -22.92 -13.95
C GLY A 55 -7.52 -21.75 -14.69
N THR A 56 -6.84 -20.63 -14.91
CA THR A 56 -7.38 -19.47 -15.63
C THR A 56 -6.78 -19.36 -17.03
N LYS A 57 -7.61 -18.95 -18.01
CA LYS A 57 -7.16 -18.79 -19.41
C LYS A 57 -6.05 -17.73 -19.57
N ASN A 58 -6.06 -16.72 -18.72
CA ASN A 58 -5.10 -15.61 -18.76
C ASN A 58 -4.43 -15.43 -17.39
N TYR A 59 -3.16 -15.75 -17.31
CA TYR A 59 -2.40 -15.64 -16.08
C TYR A 59 -2.32 -14.20 -15.54
N VAL A 60 -2.38 -13.19 -16.41
CA VAL A 60 -2.47 -11.76 -16.00
C VAL A 60 -3.63 -11.52 -15.04
N ASN A 61 -4.80 -12.12 -15.31
CA ASN A 61 -5.99 -11.95 -14.45
C ASN A 61 -5.76 -12.54 -13.05
N TYR A 62 -4.98 -13.62 -12.97
CA TYR A 62 -4.68 -14.29 -11.71
C TYR A 62 -3.71 -13.49 -10.86
N LEU A 63 -2.61 -13.01 -11.44
CA LEU A 63 -1.49 -12.40 -10.72
C LEU A 63 -1.69 -10.91 -10.41
N LEU A 64 -2.56 -10.20 -11.14
CA LEU A 64 -2.72 -8.75 -11.01
C LEU A 64 -2.96 -8.28 -9.57
N PRO A 65 -3.85 -8.89 -8.75
CA PRO A 65 -4.02 -8.49 -7.37
C PRO A 65 -2.72 -8.51 -6.56
N GLY A 66 -1.91 -9.57 -6.71
CA GLY A 66 -0.61 -9.67 -6.04
C GLY A 66 0.38 -8.58 -6.45
N ILE A 67 0.44 -8.26 -7.74
CA ILE A 67 1.28 -7.16 -8.26
C ILE A 67 0.85 -5.81 -7.68
N LEU A 68 -0.46 -5.57 -7.55
CA LEU A 68 -0.97 -4.34 -6.93
C LEU A 68 -0.53 -4.21 -5.46
N LEU A 69 -0.53 -5.31 -4.70
CA LEU A 69 -0.07 -5.30 -3.31
C LEU A 69 1.44 -5.06 -3.21
N ILE A 70 2.24 -5.65 -4.10
CA ILE A 70 3.69 -5.38 -4.18
C ILE A 70 3.95 -3.92 -4.50
N ALA A 71 3.20 -3.34 -5.42
CA ALA A 71 3.33 -1.93 -5.77
C ALA A 71 3.06 -1.01 -4.58
N ILE A 72 1.99 -1.29 -3.83
CA ILE A 72 1.66 -0.55 -2.61
C ILE A 72 2.78 -0.72 -1.57
N ALA A 73 3.25 -1.94 -1.32
CA ALA A 73 4.33 -2.22 -0.39
C ALA A 73 5.63 -1.49 -0.76
N SER A 74 5.93 -1.38 -2.06
CA SER A 74 7.08 -0.63 -2.56
C SER A 74 6.89 0.88 -2.38
N GLY A 75 5.68 1.40 -2.66
CA GLY A 75 5.36 2.82 -2.55
C GLY A 75 5.41 3.35 -1.12
N ILE A 76 5.01 2.56 -0.14
CA ILE A 76 5.05 2.96 1.28
C ILE A 76 6.49 3.05 1.83
N SER A 77 7.44 2.31 1.27
CA SER A 77 8.86 2.43 1.62
C SER A 77 9.35 3.86 1.41
N TYR A 78 8.95 4.46 0.28
CA TYR A 78 9.28 5.85 -0.02
C TYR A 78 8.63 6.84 0.95
N THR A 79 7.45 6.53 1.47
CA THR A 79 6.79 7.36 2.49
C THR A 79 7.56 7.37 3.80
N ALA A 80 8.07 6.22 4.26
CA ALA A 80 8.91 6.13 5.45
C ALA A 80 10.23 6.89 5.26
N TYR A 81 10.86 6.75 4.10
CA TYR A 81 12.06 7.51 3.74
C TYR A 81 11.83 9.02 3.82
N ARG A 82 10.76 9.53 3.20
CA ARG A 82 10.45 10.97 3.22
C ARG A 82 10.18 11.48 4.63
N LEU A 83 9.42 10.72 5.42
CA LEU A 83 9.14 11.08 6.80
C LEU A 83 10.43 11.14 7.64
N PHE A 84 11.34 10.17 7.45
CA PHE A 84 12.66 10.17 8.07
C PHE A 84 13.48 11.41 7.68
N MET A 85 13.48 11.76 6.38
CA MET A 85 14.21 12.94 5.89
C MET A 85 13.64 14.25 6.44
N ASP A 86 12.32 14.36 6.53
CA ASP A 86 11.65 15.52 7.11
C ASP A 86 11.95 15.64 8.62
N MET A 87 12.03 14.51 9.35
CA MET A 87 12.47 14.50 10.74
C MET A 87 13.93 14.98 10.88
N LYS A 88 14.81 14.45 10.04
CA LYS A 88 16.25 14.78 10.08
C LYS A 88 16.55 16.23 9.70
N SER A 89 15.72 16.83 8.83
CA SER A 89 15.88 18.22 8.38
C SER A 89 15.36 19.27 9.37
N GLY A 90 14.85 18.86 10.55
CA GLY A 90 14.28 19.77 11.55
C GLY A 90 12.95 20.43 11.13
N ILE A 91 12.30 19.92 10.07
CA ILE A 91 11.00 20.45 9.63
C ILE A 91 9.94 20.25 10.71
N PHE A 92 10.00 19.16 11.46
CA PHE A 92 9.08 18.90 12.57
C PHE A 92 9.27 19.90 13.73
N GLU A 93 10.48 20.32 14.04
CA GLU A 93 10.75 21.36 15.06
C GLU A 93 10.16 22.70 14.62
N ARG A 94 10.26 23.03 13.32
CA ARG A 94 9.60 24.22 12.77
C ARG A 94 8.09 24.15 12.85
N PHE A 95 7.49 22.99 12.65
CA PHE A 95 6.05 22.81 12.78
C PHE A 95 5.58 22.94 14.23
N HIS A 96 6.40 22.54 15.20
CA HIS A 96 6.10 22.75 16.62
C HIS A 96 6.13 24.22 17.04
N SER A 97 6.92 25.06 16.38
CA SER A 97 6.94 26.50 16.63
C SER A 97 5.82 27.28 15.93
N MET A 98 5.06 26.62 15.01
CA MET A 98 3.92 27.22 14.34
C MET A 98 2.61 26.83 15.05
N PRO A 99 1.55 27.66 14.99
CA PRO A 99 0.23 27.34 15.54
C PRO A 99 -0.52 26.32 14.66
N ILE A 100 0.14 25.19 14.34
CA ILE A 100 -0.39 24.10 13.51
C ILE A 100 -0.62 22.89 14.42
N ALA A 101 -1.70 22.13 14.18
CA ALA A 101 -1.92 20.89 14.91
C ALA A 101 -0.79 19.90 14.61
N GLY A 102 -0.02 19.49 15.63
CA GLY A 102 1.20 18.69 15.47
C GLY A 102 1.02 17.39 14.66
N SER A 103 -0.17 16.79 14.68
CA SER A 103 -0.48 15.58 13.88
C SER A 103 -0.80 15.87 12.40
N SER A 104 -1.03 17.13 11.99
CA SER A 104 -1.37 17.47 10.60
C SER A 104 -0.25 17.15 9.63
N ALA A 105 1.01 17.23 10.08
CA ALA A 105 2.17 16.83 9.28
C ALA A 105 2.15 15.33 8.93
N LEU A 106 1.86 14.46 9.91
CA LEU A 106 1.73 13.02 9.66
C LEU A 106 0.58 12.70 8.69
N TRP A 107 -0.58 13.32 8.90
CA TRP A 107 -1.71 13.16 7.98
C TRP A 107 -1.39 13.65 6.57
N GLY A 108 -0.60 14.71 6.43
CA GLY A 108 -0.08 15.15 5.14
C GLY A 108 0.71 14.07 4.41
N HIS A 109 1.60 13.36 5.11
CA HIS A 109 2.34 12.22 4.56
C HIS A 109 1.43 11.04 4.22
N VAL A 110 0.47 10.72 5.09
CA VAL A 110 -0.47 9.60 4.89
C VAL A 110 -1.35 9.83 3.66
N LEU A 111 -1.96 11.01 3.53
CA LEU A 111 -2.80 11.33 2.37
C LEU A 111 -1.99 11.40 1.08
N THR A 112 -0.77 11.93 1.15
CA THR A 112 0.16 11.96 0.01
C THR A 112 0.51 10.55 -0.45
N SER A 113 0.79 9.64 0.49
CA SER A 113 1.04 8.23 0.21
C SER A 113 -0.16 7.56 -0.47
N LEU A 114 -1.37 7.81 0.05
CA LEU A 114 -2.59 7.25 -0.53
C LEU A 114 -2.76 7.67 -1.99
N VAL A 115 -2.60 8.95 -2.29
CA VAL A 115 -2.73 9.45 -3.67
C VAL A 115 -1.61 8.91 -4.57
N SER A 116 -0.36 8.89 -4.10
CA SER A 116 0.76 8.34 -4.88
C SER A 116 0.58 6.87 -5.22
N ASN A 117 0.16 6.07 -4.24
CA ASN A 117 -0.12 4.65 -4.46
C ASN A 117 -1.34 4.44 -5.37
N ALA A 118 -2.39 5.28 -5.26
CA ALA A 118 -3.52 5.22 -6.18
C ALA A 118 -3.08 5.48 -7.63
N ILE A 119 -2.20 6.46 -7.88
CA ILE A 119 -1.63 6.71 -9.21
C ILE A 119 -0.85 5.49 -9.70
N SER A 120 0.01 4.90 -8.85
CA SER A 120 0.78 3.70 -9.19
C SER A 120 -0.11 2.51 -9.54
N VAL A 121 -1.17 2.29 -8.76
CA VAL A 121 -2.18 1.25 -9.01
C VAL A 121 -2.85 1.46 -10.38
N VAL A 122 -3.26 2.69 -10.69
CA VAL A 122 -3.88 3.00 -12.00
C VAL A 122 -2.91 2.73 -13.14
N VAL A 123 -1.64 3.16 -13.02
CA VAL A 123 -0.61 2.89 -14.06
C VAL A 123 -0.43 1.39 -14.28
N ILE A 124 -0.35 0.60 -13.21
CA ILE A 124 -0.19 -0.86 -13.32
C ILE A 124 -1.42 -1.51 -13.96
N ILE A 125 -2.63 -1.08 -13.61
CA ILE A 125 -3.85 -1.58 -14.24
C ILE A 125 -3.86 -1.26 -15.74
N LEU A 126 -3.45 -0.04 -16.14
CA LEU A 126 -3.35 0.33 -17.55
C LEU A 126 -2.35 -0.56 -18.31
N VAL A 127 -1.19 -0.84 -17.72
CA VAL A 127 -0.21 -1.77 -18.31
C VAL A 127 -0.79 -3.19 -18.38
N ALA A 128 -1.48 -3.67 -17.33
CA ALA A 128 -2.14 -4.97 -17.34
C ALA A 128 -3.20 -5.08 -18.44
N LEU A 129 -3.96 -4.01 -18.71
CA LEU A 129 -4.94 -3.97 -19.82
C LEU A 129 -4.26 -4.14 -21.18
N ILE A 130 -3.08 -3.53 -21.38
CA ILE A 130 -2.27 -3.70 -22.60
C ILE A 130 -1.78 -5.15 -22.71
N MET A 131 -1.41 -5.79 -21.58
CA MET A 131 -0.97 -7.18 -21.52
C MET A 131 -2.10 -8.22 -21.67
N GLY A 132 -3.34 -7.78 -21.81
CA GLY A 132 -4.49 -8.68 -22.03
C GLY A 132 -5.32 -8.96 -20.78
N PHE A 133 -5.16 -8.20 -19.70
CA PHE A 133 -6.08 -8.23 -18.57
C PHE A 133 -7.50 -7.90 -19.05
N ARG A 134 -8.47 -8.72 -18.67
CA ARG A 134 -9.89 -8.48 -18.95
C ARG A 134 -10.69 -8.79 -17.69
N SER A 135 -11.39 -7.79 -17.20
CA SER A 135 -12.30 -7.92 -16.06
C SER A 135 -13.74 -7.93 -16.54
N SER A 136 -14.54 -8.80 -15.95
CA SER A 136 -16.01 -8.79 -16.10
C SER A 136 -16.69 -7.93 -15.03
N ALA A 137 -15.91 -7.33 -14.12
CA ALA A 137 -16.39 -6.60 -12.96
C ALA A 137 -17.23 -5.37 -13.32
N GLY A 138 -18.36 -5.22 -12.65
CA GLY A 138 -19.16 -4.00 -12.68
C GLY A 138 -18.55 -2.87 -11.87
N ILE A 139 -19.13 -1.67 -11.97
CA ILE A 139 -18.66 -0.47 -11.26
C ILE A 139 -18.58 -0.69 -9.74
N LEU A 140 -19.57 -1.37 -9.16
CA LEU A 140 -19.59 -1.64 -7.71
C LEU A 140 -18.43 -2.52 -7.27
N SER A 141 -18.07 -3.54 -8.05
CA SER A 141 -16.92 -4.40 -7.77
C SER A 141 -15.60 -3.61 -7.85
N TRP A 142 -15.45 -2.71 -8.83
CA TRP A 142 -14.29 -1.84 -8.94
C TRP A 142 -14.19 -0.86 -7.76
N LEU A 143 -15.32 -0.32 -7.28
CA LEU A 143 -15.34 0.52 -6.07
C LEU A 143 -14.95 -0.28 -4.83
N ALA A 144 -15.41 -1.52 -4.70
CA ALA A 144 -15.00 -2.41 -3.61
C ALA A 144 -13.49 -2.71 -3.66
N VAL A 145 -12.94 -3.03 -4.83
CA VAL A 145 -11.48 -3.21 -5.03
C VAL A 145 -10.72 -1.95 -4.63
N ALA A 146 -11.15 -0.79 -5.09
CA ALA A 146 -10.53 0.48 -4.74
C ALA A 146 -10.58 0.74 -3.22
N GLY A 147 -11.70 0.42 -2.56
CA GLY A 147 -11.87 0.51 -1.11
C GLY A 147 -10.90 -0.41 -0.34
N ILE A 148 -10.78 -1.67 -0.76
CA ILE A 148 -9.84 -2.64 -0.15
C ILE A 148 -8.40 -2.15 -0.31
N LEU A 149 -8.00 -1.75 -1.52
CA LEU A 149 -6.64 -1.25 -1.79
C LEU A 149 -6.35 0.05 -1.02
N ALA A 150 -7.33 0.95 -0.89
CA ALA A 150 -7.19 2.17 -0.10
C ALA A 150 -7.01 1.86 1.39
N MET A 151 -7.82 0.96 1.96
CA MET A 151 -7.67 0.52 3.35
C MET A 151 -6.32 -0.16 3.61
N PHE A 152 -5.90 -1.04 2.72
CA PHE A 152 -4.59 -1.69 2.79
C PHE A 152 -3.46 -0.67 2.72
N THR A 153 -3.53 0.28 1.78
CA THR A 153 -2.56 1.38 1.66
C THR A 153 -2.50 2.21 2.95
N LEU A 154 -3.66 2.58 3.52
CA LEU A 154 -3.71 3.32 4.78
C LEU A 154 -3.08 2.55 5.93
N ALA A 155 -3.41 1.27 6.08
CA ALA A 155 -2.86 0.41 7.12
C ALA A 155 -1.33 0.33 7.04
N LEU A 156 -0.80 0.06 5.84
CA LEU A 156 0.63 -0.02 5.62
C LEU A 156 1.33 1.34 5.72
N THR A 157 0.68 2.43 5.34
CA THR A 157 1.26 3.78 5.46
C THR A 157 1.46 4.17 6.93
N TRP A 158 0.59 3.77 7.83
CA TRP A 158 0.81 3.99 9.27
C TRP A 158 1.95 3.14 9.83
N ILE A 159 2.16 1.92 9.32
CA ILE A 159 3.38 1.14 9.62
C ILE A 159 4.61 1.88 9.10
N ALA A 160 4.56 2.40 7.87
CA ALA A 160 5.63 3.20 7.30
C ALA A 160 5.94 4.46 8.14
N ALA A 161 4.90 5.10 8.70
CA ALA A 161 5.08 6.23 9.61
C ALA A 161 5.84 5.83 10.88
N ILE A 162 5.54 4.68 11.48
CA ILE A 162 6.29 4.15 12.62
C ILE A 162 7.76 3.94 12.23
N ALA A 163 8.00 3.28 11.09
CA ALA A 163 9.34 3.00 10.60
C ALA A 163 10.14 4.30 10.35
N GLY A 164 9.54 5.26 9.64
CA GLY A 164 10.16 6.56 9.35
C GLY A 164 10.47 7.37 10.62
N LEU A 165 9.55 7.39 11.59
CA LEU A 165 9.74 8.05 12.87
C LEU A 165 10.83 7.37 13.71
N SER A 166 10.97 6.05 13.66
CA SER A 166 11.87 5.26 14.52
C SER A 166 13.23 4.99 13.90
N ALA A 167 13.40 5.23 12.61
CA ALA A 167 14.62 4.95 11.87
C ALA A 167 15.81 5.79 12.41
N LYS A 168 16.99 5.18 12.34
CA LYS A 168 18.28 5.83 12.65
C LYS A 168 19.09 6.13 11.39
N SER A 169 18.74 5.51 10.26
CA SER A 169 19.41 5.68 8.97
C SER A 169 18.40 5.67 7.83
N VAL A 170 18.83 6.16 6.68
CA VAL A 170 18.04 6.15 5.44
C VAL A 170 17.63 4.73 5.06
N ASP A 171 18.60 3.81 5.07
CA ASP A 171 18.36 2.41 4.72
C ASP A 171 17.41 1.74 5.71
N GLY A 172 17.56 2.03 7.01
CA GLY A 172 16.68 1.53 8.06
C GLY A 172 15.24 2.00 7.91
N ALA A 173 15.02 3.22 7.38
CA ALA A 173 13.68 3.73 7.13
C ALA A 173 12.93 2.94 6.04
N GLY A 174 13.66 2.40 5.04
CA GLY A 174 13.08 1.61 3.95
C GLY A 174 13.00 0.11 4.24
N ALA A 175 13.90 -0.43 5.05
CA ALA A 175 14.10 -1.87 5.24
C ALA A 175 12.86 -2.63 5.74
N PHE A 176 11.97 -1.98 6.50
CA PHE A 176 10.72 -2.58 6.98
C PHE A 176 9.79 -3.05 5.85
N SER A 177 9.93 -2.49 4.65
CA SER A 177 9.07 -2.82 3.50
C SER A 177 9.45 -4.14 2.84
N TYR A 178 10.69 -4.63 3.00
CA TYR A 178 11.12 -5.88 2.37
C TYR A 178 10.25 -7.08 2.75
N PRO A 179 9.96 -7.36 4.02
CA PRO A 179 9.03 -8.43 4.37
C PRO A 179 7.66 -8.26 3.71
N LEU A 180 7.16 -7.03 3.63
CA LEU A 180 5.85 -6.74 3.04
C LEU A 180 5.83 -6.96 1.50
N ILE A 181 6.95 -6.68 0.82
CA ILE A 181 7.12 -6.94 -0.61
C ILE A 181 7.21 -8.45 -0.88
N PHE A 182 7.83 -9.23 0.03
CA PHE A 182 7.98 -10.66 -0.13
C PHE A 182 6.74 -11.47 0.30
N LEU A 183 5.89 -10.91 1.15
CA LEU A 183 4.71 -11.61 1.67
C LEU A 183 3.75 -12.12 0.58
N PRO A 184 3.47 -11.38 -0.53
CA PRO A 184 2.67 -11.88 -1.65
C PRO A 184 3.23 -13.15 -2.32
N PHE A 185 4.56 -13.38 -2.29
CA PHE A 185 5.16 -14.59 -2.87
C PHE A 185 4.84 -15.86 -2.06
N ILE A 186 4.53 -15.69 -0.77
CA ILE A 186 4.10 -16.79 0.11
C ILE A 186 2.59 -16.64 0.35
N SER A 187 1.82 -16.42 -0.71
CA SER A 187 0.37 -16.26 -0.69
C SER A 187 -0.26 -16.87 -1.94
N SER A 188 -1.57 -16.80 -2.08
CA SER A 188 -2.28 -17.18 -3.31
C SER A 188 -2.04 -16.23 -4.50
N ALA A 189 -1.18 -15.22 -4.37
CA ALA A 189 -1.02 -14.16 -5.36
C ALA A 189 -0.50 -14.65 -6.71
N PHE A 190 0.46 -15.57 -6.70
CA PHE A 190 1.17 -16.03 -7.90
C PHE A 190 0.92 -17.50 -8.24
N VAL A 191 0.69 -18.32 -7.20
CA VAL A 191 0.49 -19.76 -7.33
C VAL A 191 -0.62 -20.19 -6.38
N PRO A 192 -1.50 -21.13 -6.77
CA PRO A 192 -2.51 -21.68 -5.88
C PRO A 192 -1.88 -22.30 -4.61
N THR A 193 -2.47 -22.03 -3.45
CA THR A 193 -1.95 -22.53 -2.16
C THR A 193 -1.93 -24.05 -2.07
N ASP A 194 -2.81 -24.73 -2.82
CA ASP A 194 -2.88 -26.20 -2.88
C ASP A 194 -1.60 -26.87 -3.39
N SER A 195 -0.80 -26.16 -4.19
CA SER A 195 0.49 -26.65 -4.68
C SER A 195 1.64 -26.50 -3.69
N MET A 196 1.40 -25.85 -2.54
CA MET A 196 2.44 -25.57 -1.55
C MET A 196 2.60 -26.71 -0.54
N PRO A 197 3.84 -26.93 -0.01
CA PRO A 197 4.07 -27.85 1.10
C PRO A 197 3.25 -27.46 2.34
N GLY A 198 2.78 -28.45 3.13
CA GLY A 198 1.85 -28.26 4.24
C GLY A 198 2.13 -27.08 5.18
N PRO A 199 3.36 -26.93 5.76
CA PRO A 199 3.66 -25.80 6.63
C PRO A 199 3.60 -24.43 5.94
N VAL A 200 4.04 -24.34 4.67
CA VAL A 200 3.99 -23.10 3.87
C VAL A 200 2.55 -22.78 3.51
N ARG A 201 1.76 -23.77 3.13
CA ARG A 201 0.34 -23.64 2.85
C ARG A 201 -0.42 -23.10 4.06
N ALA A 202 -0.20 -23.70 5.25
CA ALA A 202 -0.84 -23.23 6.48
C ALA A 202 -0.55 -21.76 6.78
N PHE A 203 0.69 -21.31 6.55
CA PHE A 203 1.03 -19.88 6.68
C PHE A 203 0.35 -19.04 5.60
N ALA A 204 0.42 -19.48 4.33
CA ALA A 204 -0.14 -18.76 3.20
C ALA A 204 -1.66 -18.53 3.34
N GLU A 205 -2.41 -19.52 3.79
CA GLU A 205 -3.86 -19.45 3.94
C GLU A 205 -4.31 -18.57 5.13
N ASN A 206 -3.47 -18.41 6.16
CA ASN A 206 -3.81 -17.67 7.38
C ASN A 206 -3.22 -16.26 7.45
N GLN A 207 -2.58 -15.78 6.40
CA GLN A 207 -2.01 -14.44 6.36
C GLN A 207 -2.93 -13.43 5.63
N PRO A 208 -2.84 -12.13 5.97
CA PRO A 208 -3.75 -11.11 5.43
C PRO A 208 -3.70 -10.95 3.90
N VAL A 209 -2.53 -11.16 3.28
CA VAL A 209 -2.34 -10.92 1.85
C VAL A 209 -3.17 -11.89 1.01
N THR A 210 -3.27 -13.17 1.39
CA THR A 210 -4.06 -14.16 0.68
C THR A 210 -5.54 -13.76 0.63
N SER A 211 -6.13 -13.43 1.77
CA SER A 211 -7.54 -13.00 1.82
C SER A 211 -7.79 -11.74 1.00
N ILE A 212 -6.85 -10.78 1.00
CA ILE A 212 -6.97 -9.56 0.21
C ILE A 212 -6.89 -9.87 -1.29
N VAL A 213 -5.93 -10.70 -1.70
CA VAL A 213 -5.73 -11.11 -3.09
C VAL A 213 -6.94 -11.87 -3.61
N ASP A 214 -7.46 -12.84 -2.84
CA ASP A 214 -8.59 -13.68 -3.24
C ASP A 214 -9.89 -12.85 -3.30
N ALA A 215 -10.11 -11.95 -2.36
CA ALA A 215 -11.24 -11.02 -2.41
C ALA A 215 -11.19 -10.12 -3.67
N ILE A 216 -10.03 -9.53 -3.98
CA ILE A 216 -9.86 -8.69 -5.17
C ILE A 216 -10.04 -9.54 -6.45
N ARG A 217 -9.46 -10.74 -6.50
CA ARG A 217 -9.58 -11.65 -7.65
C ARG A 217 -11.03 -12.03 -7.92
N SER A 218 -11.77 -12.41 -6.88
CA SER A 218 -13.19 -12.76 -6.99
C SER A 218 -14.05 -11.59 -7.44
N LEU A 219 -13.80 -10.37 -6.89
CA LEU A 219 -14.50 -9.15 -7.31
C LEU A 219 -14.24 -8.82 -8.78
N LEU A 220 -12.99 -8.93 -9.25
CA LEU A 220 -12.61 -8.64 -10.65
C LEU A 220 -13.15 -9.69 -11.64
N ALA A 221 -13.36 -10.94 -11.19
CA ALA A 221 -13.91 -12.03 -11.98
C ALA A 221 -15.42 -12.16 -11.87
N GLN A 222 -16.12 -11.32 -11.10
CA GLN A 222 -17.54 -11.42 -10.76
C GLN A 222 -17.94 -12.79 -10.16
N GLN A 223 -17.03 -13.37 -9.38
CA GLN A 223 -17.30 -14.59 -8.64
C GLN A 223 -17.82 -14.30 -7.23
N PRO A 224 -18.53 -15.23 -6.58
CA PRO A 224 -18.92 -15.07 -5.19
C PRO A 224 -17.67 -14.86 -4.29
N VAL A 225 -17.62 -13.76 -3.56
CA VAL A 225 -16.44 -13.38 -2.75
C VAL A 225 -16.41 -14.17 -1.43
N GLY A 226 -17.52 -14.78 -1.03
CA GLY A 226 -17.60 -15.54 0.22
C GLY A 226 -17.24 -14.71 1.46
N ASN A 227 -16.48 -15.32 2.37
CA ASN A 227 -16.01 -14.65 3.60
C ASN A 227 -14.70 -13.86 3.42
N ASP A 228 -14.01 -14.01 2.29
CA ASP A 228 -12.67 -13.43 2.10
C ASP A 228 -12.67 -11.90 2.19
N ILE A 229 -13.75 -11.26 1.74
CA ILE A 229 -13.87 -9.80 1.86
C ILE A 229 -13.92 -9.35 3.32
N TRP A 230 -14.64 -10.07 4.18
CA TRP A 230 -14.75 -9.72 5.60
C TRP A 230 -13.44 -10.00 6.34
N ILE A 231 -12.76 -11.08 5.99
CA ILE A 231 -11.45 -11.43 6.54
C ILE A 231 -10.42 -10.38 6.11
N ALA A 232 -10.40 -10.01 4.82
CA ALA A 232 -9.52 -8.97 4.29
C ALA A 232 -9.74 -7.61 4.96
N LEU A 233 -11.00 -7.19 5.10
CA LEU A 233 -11.36 -5.94 5.76
C LEU A 233 -11.01 -5.96 7.25
N SER A 234 -11.23 -7.08 7.93
CA SER A 234 -10.88 -7.25 9.35
C SER A 234 -9.37 -7.13 9.57
N TRP A 235 -8.56 -7.77 8.71
CA TRP A 235 -7.11 -7.65 8.75
C TRP A 235 -6.66 -6.21 8.50
N CYS A 236 -7.17 -5.57 7.44
CA CYS A 236 -6.82 -4.19 7.12
C CYS A 236 -7.18 -3.23 8.26
N LEU A 237 -8.39 -3.37 8.83
CA LEU A 237 -8.85 -2.54 9.93
C LEU A 237 -8.04 -2.77 11.21
N GLY A 238 -7.77 -4.04 11.55
CA GLY A 238 -6.97 -4.39 12.72
C GLY A 238 -5.55 -3.82 12.63
N ILE A 239 -4.88 -4.00 11.48
CA ILE A 239 -3.54 -3.43 11.22
C ILE A 239 -3.60 -1.89 11.27
N LEU A 240 -4.61 -1.28 10.65
CA LEU A 240 -4.79 0.17 10.63
C LEU A 240 -4.91 0.76 12.04
N ILE A 241 -5.79 0.19 12.87
CA ILE A 241 -6.00 0.66 14.24
C ILE A 241 -4.72 0.51 15.06
N PHE A 242 -4.09 -0.67 15.01
CA PHE A 242 -2.86 -0.93 15.74
C PHE A 242 -1.73 0.02 15.31
N ALA A 243 -1.51 0.13 14.00
CA ALA A 243 -0.46 0.98 13.45
C ALA A 243 -0.70 2.47 13.74
N TYR A 244 -1.94 2.94 13.64
CA TYR A 244 -2.30 4.32 13.98
C TYR A 244 -2.01 4.65 15.44
N LEU A 245 -2.49 3.82 16.36
CA LEU A 245 -2.29 4.04 17.80
C LEU A 245 -0.81 4.04 18.16
N PHE A 246 -0.05 3.10 17.58
CA PHE A 246 1.38 3.01 17.85
C PHE A 246 2.17 4.17 17.22
N ALA A 247 1.85 4.56 15.97
CA ALA A 247 2.46 5.71 15.31
C ALA A 247 2.23 7.00 16.11
N MET A 248 1.01 7.22 16.59
CA MET A 248 0.69 8.39 17.42
C MET A 248 1.43 8.38 18.76
N ARG A 249 1.67 7.21 19.34
CA ARG A 249 2.45 7.07 20.57
C ARG A 249 3.92 7.41 20.34
N VAL A 250 4.53 6.86 19.29
CA VAL A 250 5.91 7.15 18.89
C VAL A 250 6.08 8.63 18.56
N TYR A 251 5.13 9.20 17.83
CA TYR A 251 5.14 10.62 17.49
C TYR A 251 5.14 11.51 18.74
N LYS A 252 4.25 11.25 19.71
CA LYS A 252 4.18 12.02 20.96
C LYS A 252 5.46 11.91 21.78
N GLN A 253 6.11 10.74 21.82
CA GLN A 253 7.38 10.56 22.54
C GLN A 253 8.55 11.35 21.93
N LYS A 254 8.51 11.56 20.60
CA LYS A 254 9.55 12.33 19.91
C LYS A 254 9.26 13.84 19.87
N ALA A 255 8.01 14.22 20.13
CA ALA A 255 7.57 15.60 20.19
C ALA A 255 7.64 16.21 21.60
N ALA A 256 7.88 15.38 22.63
CA ALA A 256 8.11 15.78 24.02
C ALA A 256 9.60 15.98 24.29
#